data_464530a4f52371a756b59cc0b9702ab8
#
_entry.id   464530a4f52371a756b59cc0b9702ab8
#
_cell.length_a   1.000
_cell.length_b   1.000
_cell.length_c   1.000
_cell.angle_alpha   90.00
_cell.angle_beta   90.00
_cell.angle_gamma   90.00
#
_symmetry.space_group_name_H-M   'P 1'
#
loop_
_entity.id
_entity.type
_entity.pdbx_description
1 polymer ?
#
loop_
_entity_poly.entity_id
_entity_poly.type
_entity_poly.pdbx_seq_one_letter_code
_entity_poly.pdbx_strand_id
1 'polypeptide(L)'
;MKNITLLLLASLILNACQNKNTDNKPKKMAIIISTLNNPWFVFLGESAAAKAKVLGYEAKIFDSQNNTALESDHFDNALVSGFQAILFNPTDADGSVANVLKAKDAGVPVFCMDREINSLNAATSQILSDSYSGSVAVGKYFTQQLNKTGNYVEILGLVGDNNTWARSKGFHSVVDNYPNLKMVAQQSADFDRNKALEVMESILQAHPNIDGVFCGNDAMAMGAYQALAGAGKANKVKVFGFDGADDVITSIQSGKVTATGMQFPKVMAEKAAVFADEYLKGKRDFAPKIPVAVELVTKENIGDYAAYGKK
;
A
#
# COMPACT_ATOMS: atom_id res chain seq x y z
N MET A 1 -87.47 33.71 -20.75
CA MET A 1 -87.10 32.46 -21.11
C MET A 1 -85.59 32.45 -21.30
N LYS A 2 -84.85 32.01 -20.28
CA LYS A 2 -83.39 32.15 -20.21
C LYS A 2 -82.75 30.79 -20.24
N ASN A 3 -81.93 30.53 -21.27
CA ASN A 3 -81.15 29.31 -21.38
C ASN A 3 -79.96 29.39 -20.43
N ILE A 4 -79.87 28.44 -19.55
CA ILE A 4 -78.73 28.24 -18.68
C ILE A 4 -77.86 27.15 -19.30
N THR A 5 -76.74 27.58 -19.90
CA THR A 5 -75.75 26.67 -20.45
C THR A 5 -74.82 26.23 -19.33
N LEU A 6 -74.85 24.91 -19.00
CA LEU A 6 -74.00 24.30 -17.98
C LEU A 6 -72.61 24.02 -18.58
N LEU A 7 -71.61 24.78 -18.21
CA LEU A 7 -70.18 24.55 -18.57
C LEU A 7 -69.66 23.45 -17.62
N LEU A 8 -69.46 22.25 -18.17
CA LEU A 8 -68.67 21.20 -17.53
C LEU A 8 -67.19 21.50 -17.66
N LEU A 9 -66.57 21.94 -16.58
CA LEU A 9 -65.11 22.07 -16.50
C LEU A 9 -64.48 20.70 -16.24
N ALA A 10 -64.02 20.05 -17.31
CA ALA A 10 -63.23 18.82 -17.18
C ALA A 10 -61.83 19.19 -16.65
N SER A 11 -61.58 19.02 -15.38
CA SER A 11 -60.25 19.09 -14.79
C SER A 11 -59.45 17.89 -15.21
N LEU A 12 -58.61 18.04 -16.27
CA LEU A 12 -57.55 17.13 -16.59
C LEU A 12 -56.50 17.19 -15.50
N ILE A 13 -56.54 16.22 -14.58
CA ILE A 13 -55.42 15.93 -13.69
C ILE A 13 -54.31 15.32 -14.52
N LEU A 14 -53.38 16.16 -14.95
CA LEU A 14 -52.11 15.72 -15.48
C LEU A 14 -51.29 15.08 -14.31
N ASN A 15 -51.48 13.77 -14.14
CA ASN A 15 -50.52 12.96 -13.43
C ASN A 15 -49.22 12.98 -14.25
N ALA A 16 -48.41 14.04 -13.98
CA ALA A 16 -47.00 14.00 -14.37
C ALA A 16 -46.35 12.86 -13.59
N CYS A 17 -46.30 11.67 -14.21
CA CYS A 17 -45.34 10.67 -13.83
C CYS A 17 -43.98 11.34 -13.87
N GLN A 18 -43.50 11.77 -12.69
CA GLN A 18 -42.07 11.98 -12.52
C GLN A 18 -41.40 10.64 -12.73
N ASN A 19 -41.06 10.38 -13.99
CA ASN A 19 -40.03 9.43 -14.32
C ASN A 19 -38.80 9.93 -13.52
N LYS A 20 -38.58 9.34 -12.34
CA LYS A 20 -37.25 9.29 -11.77
C LYS A 20 -36.41 8.54 -12.82
N ASN A 21 -35.88 9.28 -13.77
CA ASN A 21 -34.69 8.83 -14.48
C ASN A 21 -33.66 8.65 -13.38
N THR A 22 -33.63 7.47 -12.77
CA THR A 22 -32.46 6.99 -12.10
C THR A 22 -31.41 7.00 -13.19
N ASP A 23 -30.50 7.98 -13.09
CA ASP A 23 -29.34 8.08 -13.96
C ASP A 23 -28.61 6.73 -13.85
N ASN A 24 -28.90 5.85 -14.79
CA ASN A 24 -28.49 4.44 -14.78
C ASN A 24 -27.03 4.31 -15.25
N LYS A 25 -26.24 5.40 -15.03
CA LYS A 25 -24.81 5.36 -15.26
C LYS A 25 -24.17 4.44 -14.21
N PRO A 26 -23.35 3.50 -14.64
CA PRO A 26 -22.68 2.60 -13.72
C PRO A 26 -21.85 3.44 -12.72
N LYS A 27 -22.03 3.14 -11.43
CA LYS A 27 -21.21 3.74 -10.39
C LYS A 27 -19.79 3.19 -10.52
N LYS A 28 -18.78 4.06 -10.51
CA LYS A 28 -17.41 3.67 -10.82
C LYS A 28 -16.44 4.12 -9.73
N MET A 29 -15.47 3.26 -9.39
CA MET A 29 -14.30 3.59 -8.57
C MET A 29 -13.02 3.36 -9.37
N ALA A 30 -12.14 4.34 -9.42
CA ALA A 30 -10.79 4.18 -9.97
C ALA A 30 -9.87 3.65 -8.86
N ILE A 31 -8.96 2.76 -9.22
CA ILE A 31 -7.92 2.23 -8.34
C ILE A 31 -6.61 2.55 -9.02
N ILE A 32 -5.92 3.59 -8.55
CA ILE A 32 -4.66 4.05 -9.14
C ILE A 32 -3.54 3.52 -8.26
N ILE A 33 -2.71 2.65 -8.83
CA ILE A 33 -1.62 1.94 -8.14
C ILE A 33 -0.28 2.47 -8.67
N SER A 34 0.67 2.66 -7.76
CA SER A 34 2.02 3.14 -8.10
C SER A 34 2.72 2.26 -9.13
N THR A 35 2.63 0.93 -8.99
CA THR A 35 3.16 -0.03 -9.96
C THR A 35 2.54 -1.42 -9.77
N LEU A 36 2.41 -2.19 -10.83
CA LEU A 36 1.98 -3.59 -10.79
C LEU A 36 3.14 -4.59 -11.02
N ASN A 37 4.39 -4.13 -11.04
CA ASN A 37 5.56 -5.01 -11.15
C ASN A 37 5.90 -5.74 -9.83
N ASN A 38 5.26 -5.36 -8.71
CA ASN A 38 5.40 -6.00 -7.42
C ASN A 38 4.10 -6.72 -7.05
N PRO A 39 4.12 -8.04 -6.76
CA PRO A 39 2.93 -8.83 -6.40
C PRO A 39 2.13 -8.26 -5.23
N TRP A 40 2.78 -7.57 -4.30
CA TRP A 40 2.11 -6.92 -3.17
C TRP A 40 1.10 -5.85 -3.63
N PHE A 41 1.50 -5.00 -4.60
CA PHE A 41 0.63 -3.96 -5.15
C PHE A 41 -0.46 -4.54 -6.06
N VAL A 42 -0.19 -5.65 -6.76
CA VAL A 42 -1.21 -6.40 -7.49
C VAL A 42 -2.30 -6.86 -6.52
N PHE A 43 -1.91 -7.49 -5.41
CA PHE A 43 -2.84 -7.98 -4.40
C PHE A 43 -3.64 -6.84 -3.73
N LEU A 44 -3.01 -5.69 -3.45
CA LEU A 44 -3.67 -4.50 -2.93
C LEU A 44 -4.76 -4.00 -3.90
N GLY A 45 -4.40 -3.80 -5.17
CA GLY A 45 -5.29 -3.29 -6.21
C GLY A 45 -6.46 -4.25 -6.49
N GLU A 46 -6.20 -5.55 -6.59
CA GLU A 46 -7.23 -6.57 -6.80
C GLU A 46 -8.19 -6.68 -5.61
N SER A 47 -7.67 -6.60 -4.37
CA SER A 47 -8.49 -6.58 -3.15
C SER A 47 -9.42 -5.36 -3.12
N ALA A 48 -8.92 -4.18 -3.50
CA ALA A 48 -9.71 -2.96 -3.63
C ALA A 48 -10.80 -3.10 -4.70
N ALA A 49 -10.44 -3.64 -5.88
CA ALA A 49 -11.38 -3.86 -6.98
C ALA A 49 -12.47 -4.88 -6.60
N ALA A 50 -12.09 -5.97 -5.96
CA ALA A 50 -13.03 -6.99 -5.50
C ALA A 50 -14.04 -6.39 -4.49
N LYS A 51 -13.56 -5.61 -3.51
CA LYS A 51 -14.44 -4.96 -2.53
C LYS A 51 -15.35 -3.92 -3.16
N ALA A 52 -14.84 -3.09 -4.06
CA ALA A 52 -15.64 -2.12 -4.80
C ALA A 52 -16.77 -2.79 -5.59
N LYS A 53 -16.49 -3.93 -6.25
CA LYS A 53 -17.51 -4.73 -6.95
C LYS A 53 -18.58 -5.27 -6.01
N VAL A 54 -18.22 -5.79 -4.84
CA VAL A 54 -19.16 -6.25 -3.80
C VAL A 54 -20.07 -5.11 -3.35
N LEU A 55 -19.57 -3.88 -3.31
CA LEU A 55 -20.34 -2.68 -2.96
C LEU A 55 -21.19 -2.13 -4.11
N GLY A 56 -21.16 -2.76 -5.30
CA GLY A 56 -21.97 -2.40 -6.46
C GLY A 56 -21.30 -1.37 -7.40
N TYR A 57 -19.99 -1.22 -7.35
CA TYR A 57 -19.23 -0.32 -8.22
C TYR A 57 -18.52 -1.10 -9.33
N GLU A 58 -18.49 -0.52 -10.53
CA GLU A 58 -17.51 -0.89 -11.53
C GLU A 58 -16.15 -0.39 -11.10
N ALA A 59 -15.15 -1.28 -11.05
CA ALA A 59 -13.81 -0.95 -10.58
C ALA A 59 -12.80 -1.11 -11.72
N LYS A 60 -11.92 -0.11 -11.90
CA LYS A 60 -10.82 -0.15 -12.88
C LYS A 60 -9.50 0.13 -12.19
N ILE A 61 -8.53 -0.75 -12.39
CA ILE A 61 -7.16 -0.60 -11.91
C ILE A 61 -6.34 0.10 -13.00
N PHE A 62 -5.52 1.06 -12.59
CA PHE A 62 -4.56 1.79 -13.39
C PHE A 62 -3.16 1.58 -12.81
N ASP A 63 -2.20 1.24 -13.66
CA ASP A 63 -0.80 1.04 -13.31
C ASP A 63 0.02 2.29 -13.67
N SER A 64 0.52 3.00 -12.67
CA SER A 64 1.33 4.21 -12.89
C SER A 64 2.80 3.91 -13.15
N GLN A 65 3.25 2.66 -13.10
CA GLN A 65 4.62 2.23 -13.42
C GLN A 65 5.71 3.03 -12.69
N ASN A 66 5.45 3.43 -11.45
CA ASN A 66 6.28 4.35 -10.66
C ASN A 66 6.60 5.68 -11.39
N ASN A 67 5.71 6.14 -12.27
CA ASN A 67 5.86 7.35 -13.07
C ASN A 67 4.80 8.37 -12.67
N THR A 68 5.23 9.49 -12.10
CA THR A 68 4.34 10.56 -11.61
C THR A 68 3.58 11.26 -12.73
N ALA A 69 4.12 11.34 -13.95
CA ALA A 69 3.42 11.88 -15.09
C ALA A 69 2.28 10.96 -15.54
N LEU A 70 2.55 9.66 -15.64
CA LEU A 70 1.52 8.66 -15.96
C LEU A 70 0.44 8.59 -14.87
N GLU A 71 0.82 8.73 -13.61
CA GLU A 71 -0.12 8.87 -12.49
C GLU A 71 -1.06 10.06 -12.69
N SER A 72 -0.51 11.23 -13.08
CA SER A 72 -1.32 12.43 -13.36
C SER A 72 -2.31 12.18 -14.50
N ASP A 73 -1.89 11.52 -15.59
CA ASP A 73 -2.78 11.16 -16.71
C ASP A 73 -3.90 10.21 -16.24
N HIS A 74 -3.62 9.32 -15.30
CA HIS A 74 -4.64 8.43 -14.72
C HIS A 74 -5.67 9.19 -13.87
N PHE A 75 -5.25 10.20 -13.10
CA PHE A 75 -6.16 11.09 -12.40
C PHE A 75 -7.05 11.86 -13.38
N ASP A 76 -6.47 12.45 -14.42
CA ASP A 76 -7.23 13.16 -15.45
C ASP A 76 -8.25 12.26 -16.14
N ASN A 77 -7.83 11.06 -16.51
CA ASN A 77 -8.73 10.06 -17.09
C ASN A 77 -9.85 9.70 -16.13
N ALA A 78 -9.56 9.47 -14.85
CA ALA A 78 -10.57 9.14 -13.85
C ALA A 78 -11.62 10.26 -13.72
N LEU A 79 -11.19 11.53 -13.65
CA LEU A 79 -12.07 12.67 -13.51
C LEU A 79 -12.97 12.85 -14.74
N VAL A 80 -12.40 12.79 -15.96
CA VAL A 80 -13.16 12.95 -17.22
C VAL A 80 -14.10 11.77 -17.47
N SER A 81 -13.70 10.54 -17.09
CA SER A 81 -14.51 9.33 -17.28
C SER A 81 -15.62 9.15 -16.26
N GLY A 82 -15.77 10.07 -15.30
CA GLY A 82 -16.88 10.10 -14.33
C GLY A 82 -16.74 9.05 -13.23
N PHE A 83 -15.51 8.70 -12.83
CA PHE A 83 -15.29 7.92 -11.61
C PHE A 83 -15.70 8.75 -10.40
N GLN A 84 -16.42 8.15 -9.45
CA GLN A 84 -17.02 8.84 -8.31
C GLN A 84 -16.10 8.88 -7.09
N ALA A 85 -15.11 7.99 -7.03
CA ALA A 85 -14.08 7.95 -5.99
C ALA A 85 -12.80 7.34 -6.57
N ILE A 86 -11.67 7.68 -5.94
CA ILE A 86 -10.35 7.16 -6.28
C ILE A 86 -9.76 6.48 -5.05
N LEU A 87 -9.40 5.19 -5.18
CA LEU A 87 -8.58 4.44 -4.24
C LEU A 87 -7.15 4.50 -4.75
N PHE A 88 -6.23 5.03 -3.95
CA PHE A 88 -4.96 5.53 -4.44
C PHE A 88 -3.76 4.98 -3.68
N ASN A 89 -2.78 4.47 -4.40
CA ASN A 89 -1.46 4.13 -3.88
C ASN A 89 -0.43 5.01 -4.62
N PRO A 90 0.08 6.09 -3.99
CA PRO A 90 0.89 7.11 -4.66
C PRO A 90 2.25 6.61 -5.15
N THR A 91 2.75 7.19 -6.25
CA THR A 91 4.10 6.97 -6.75
C THR A 91 5.15 7.70 -5.92
N ASP A 92 4.79 8.90 -5.42
CA ASP A 92 5.67 9.77 -4.65
C ASP A 92 4.88 10.55 -3.60
N ALA A 93 5.41 10.70 -2.39
CA ALA A 93 4.69 11.30 -1.28
C ALA A 93 4.43 12.81 -1.47
N ASP A 94 5.33 13.53 -2.11
CA ASP A 94 5.20 14.97 -2.39
C ASP A 94 4.61 15.23 -3.77
N GLY A 95 5.12 14.55 -4.79
CA GLY A 95 4.73 14.75 -6.18
C GLY A 95 3.26 14.42 -6.45
N SER A 96 2.69 13.46 -5.72
CA SER A 96 1.29 13.03 -5.89
C SER A 96 0.27 13.98 -5.25
N VAL A 97 0.69 14.92 -4.40
CA VAL A 97 -0.24 15.84 -3.68
C VAL A 97 -1.08 16.66 -4.65
N ALA A 98 -0.48 17.17 -5.73
CA ALA A 98 -1.18 18.00 -6.72
C ALA A 98 -2.35 17.26 -7.40
N ASN A 99 -2.16 15.97 -7.73
CA ASN A 99 -3.18 15.13 -8.34
C ASN A 99 -4.38 14.92 -7.39
N VAL A 100 -4.08 14.70 -6.10
CA VAL A 100 -5.12 14.51 -5.07
C VAL A 100 -5.90 15.80 -4.83
N LEU A 101 -5.24 16.95 -4.80
CA LEU A 101 -5.90 18.27 -4.71
C LEU A 101 -6.80 18.52 -5.92
N LYS A 102 -6.34 18.21 -7.13
CA LYS A 102 -7.15 18.31 -8.36
C LYS A 102 -8.43 17.47 -8.28
N ALA A 103 -8.33 16.23 -7.79
CA ALA A 103 -9.51 15.38 -7.59
C ALA A 103 -10.46 15.98 -6.54
N LYS A 104 -9.93 16.47 -5.43
CA LYS A 104 -10.69 17.14 -4.37
C LYS A 104 -11.45 18.36 -4.90
N ASP A 105 -10.81 19.21 -5.69
CA ASP A 105 -11.42 20.42 -6.28
C ASP A 105 -12.51 20.04 -7.28
N ALA A 106 -12.38 18.89 -7.94
CA ALA A 106 -13.42 18.31 -8.80
C ALA A 106 -14.56 17.61 -8.02
N GLY A 107 -14.49 17.58 -6.69
CA GLY A 107 -15.47 16.92 -5.82
C GLY A 107 -15.36 15.40 -5.76
N VAL A 108 -14.26 14.81 -6.23
CA VAL A 108 -14.01 13.36 -6.24
C VAL A 108 -13.14 13.00 -5.02
N PRO A 109 -13.66 12.20 -4.06
CA PRO A 109 -12.91 11.81 -2.86
C PRO A 109 -11.77 10.86 -3.22
N VAL A 110 -10.62 11.05 -2.55
CA VAL A 110 -9.44 10.20 -2.69
C VAL A 110 -9.14 9.53 -1.35
N PHE A 111 -8.95 8.22 -1.36
CA PHE A 111 -8.55 7.41 -0.21
C PHE A 111 -7.20 6.75 -0.51
N CYS A 112 -6.15 7.20 0.18
CA CYS A 112 -4.84 6.59 0.02
C CYS A 112 -4.78 5.21 0.71
N MET A 113 -4.05 4.28 0.10
CA MET A 113 -3.82 2.93 0.60
C MET A 113 -2.33 2.65 0.63
N ASP A 114 -1.82 2.15 1.77
CA ASP A 114 -0.43 1.76 1.99
C ASP A 114 0.58 2.92 1.97
N ARG A 115 0.76 3.56 0.83
CA ARG A 115 1.61 4.75 0.69
C ARG A 115 0.83 6.01 1.01
N GLU A 116 1.47 6.94 1.70
CA GLU A 116 0.88 8.23 2.03
C GLU A 116 1.36 9.35 1.10
N ILE A 117 0.60 10.43 1.07
CA ILE A 117 1.04 11.72 0.53
C ILE A 117 1.37 12.67 1.68
N ASN A 118 2.32 13.60 1.46
CA ASN A 118 2.75 14.60 2.44
C ASN A 118 1.72 15.76 2.57
N SER A 119 0.45 15.38 2.76
CA SER A 119 -0.64 16.30 3.03
C SER A 119 -1.72 15.61 3.86
N LEU A 120 -2.06 16.19 5.01
CA LEU A 120 -3.14 15.69 5.87
C LEU A 120 -4.54 16.05 5.34
N ASN A 121 -4.64 17.05 4.48
CA ASN A 121 -5.92 17.65 4.10
C ASN A 121 -6.27 17.49 2.61
N ALA A 122 -5.38 16.96 1.78
CA ALA A 122 -5.64 16.73 0.37
C ALA A 122 -6.51 15.49 0.16
N ALA A 123 -6.09 14.33 0.67
CA ALA A 123 -6.91 13.11 0.64
C ALA A 123 -8.04 13.15 1.67
N THR A 124 -9.13 12.42 1.40
CA THR A 124 -10.25 12.25 2.33
C THR A 124 -9.82 11.44 3.57
N SER A 125 -9.01 10.40 3.36
CA SER A 125 -8.37 9.61 4.40
C SER A 125 -7.20 8.84 3.81
N GLN A 126 -6.21 8.48 4.64
CA GLN A 126 -5.06 7.68 4.26
C GLN A 126 -4.99 6.44 5.16
N ILE A 127 -5.19 5.26 4.59
CA ILE A 127 -5.20 3.97 5.28
C ILE A 127 -3.82 3.33 5.10
N LEU A 128 -3.02 3.34 6.16
CA LEU A 128 -1.58 3.11 6.09
C LEU A 128 -1.17 1.96 7.01
N SER A 129 -0.13 1.22 6.63
CA SER A 129 0.52 0.32 7.58
C SER A 129 1.25 1.11 8.67
N ASP A 130 1.21 0.64 9.91
CA ASP A 130 2.08 1.14 10.97
C ASP A 130 3.51 0.61 10.77
N SER A 131 4.14 1.11 9.70
CA SER A 131 5.47 0.70 9.27
C SER A 131 6.55 0.96 10.32
N TYR A 132 6.42 2.04 11.11
CA TYR A 132 7.36 2.35 12.17
C TYR A 132 7.31 1.28 13.28
N SER A 133 6.13 1.04 13.86
CA SER A 133 5.97 0.05 14.93
C SER A 133 6.30 -1.38 14.48
N GLY A 134 5.93 -1.72 13.22
CA GLY A 134 6.31 -3.00 12.61
C GLY A 134 7.82 -3.17 12.54
N SER A 135 8.54 -2.14 12.09
CA SER A 135 10.01 -2.19 12.01
C SER A 135 10.70 -2.15 13.36
N VAL A 136 10.10 -1.52 14.38
CA VAL A 136 10.55 -1.68 15.78
C VAL A 136 10.49 -3.15 16.20
N ALA A 137 9.43 -3.87 15.87
CA ALA A 137 9.31 -5.29 16.19
C ALA A 137 10.36 -6.13 15.44
N VAL A 138 10.57 -5.87 14.12
CA VAL A 138 11.63 -6.51 13.33
C VAL A 138 13.00 -6.20 13.91
N GLY A 139 13.31 -4.95 14.27
CA GLY A 139 14.58 -4.53 14.86
C GLY A 139 14.89 -5.21 16.19
N LYS A 140 13.88 -5.38 17.06
CA LYS A 140 14.01 -6.15 18.31
C LYS A 140 14.37 -7.61 18.04
N TYR A 141 13.70 -8.24 17.11
CA TYR A 141 14.01 -9.63 16.74
C TYR A 141 15.37 -9.75 16.05
N PHE A 142 15.72 -8.78 15.18
CA PHE A 142 17.04 -8.68 14.55
C PHE A 142 18.16 -8.65 15.60
N THR A 143 18.06 -7.75 16.59
CA THR A 143 19.08 -7.63 17.65
C THR A 143 19.20 -8.90 18.50
N GLN A 144 18.09 -9.58 18.73
CA GLN A 144 18.06 -10.86 19.43
C GLN A 144 18.75 -11.96 18.60
N GLN A 145 18.44 -12.07 17.30
CA GLN A 145 18.99 -13.08 16.40
C GLN A 145 20.50 -12.92 16.14
N LEU A 146 21.02 -11.70 16.24
CA LEU A 146 22.45 -11.38 16.13
C LEU A 146 23.15 -11.31 17.49
N ASN A 147 22.49 -11.65 18.60
CA ASN A 147 23.06 -11.55 19.95
C ASN A 147 23.64 -10.16 20.25
N LYS A 148 23.03 -9.08 19.70
CA LYS A 148 23.39 -7.68 19.91
C LYS A 148 24.80 -7.31 19.41
N THR A 149 25.36 -8.06 18.47
CA THR A 149 26.71 -7.83 17.92
C THR A 149 26.78 -8.29 16.47
N GLY A 150 27.68 -7.68 15.69
CA GLY A 150 27.94 -8.06 14.31
C GLY A 150 27.82 -6.90 13.34
N ASN A 151 28.18 -7.17 12.09
CA ASN A 151 28.09 -6.22 10.99
C ASN A 151 26.77 -6.44 10.25
N TYR A 152 26.06 -5.36 9.95
CA TYR A 152 24.82 -5.48 9.18
C TYR A 152 24.71 -4.48 8.04
N VAL A 153 23.84 -4.79 7.12
CA VAL A 153 23.49 -3.99 5.95
C VAL A 153 22.02 -3.62 6.04
N GLU A 154 21.68 -2.40 5.63
CA GLU A 154 20.32 -1.99 5.38
C GLU A 154 20.11 -1.74 3.88
N ILE A 155 19.08 -2.37 3.30
CA ILE A 155 18.64 -2.12 1.91
C ILE A 155 17.33 -1.35 1.97
N LEU A 156 17.42 -0.05 1.61
CA LEU A 156 16.30 0.88 1.63
C LEU A 156 15.38 0.67 0.42
N GLY A 157 14.11 1.02 0.60
CA GLY A 157 13.14 1.11 -0.48
C GLY A 157 13.29 2.37 -1.33
N LEU A 158 12.21 2.74 -2.04
CA LEU A 158 12.13 3.95 -2.84
C LEU A 158 12.22 5.20 -1.94
N VAL A 159 13.13 6.11 -2.23
CA VAL A 159 13.42 7.27 -1.36
C VAL A 159 12.28 8.31 -1.30
N GLY A 160 11.43 8.37 -2.33
CA GLY A 160 10.23 9.22 -2.37
C GLY A 160 9.01 8.61 -1.67
N ASP A 161 9.14 7.42 -1.05
CA ASP A 161 8.09 6.75 -0.31
C ASP A 161 8.35 6.85 1.20
N ASN A 162 7.39 7.41 1.94
CA ASN A 162 7.50 7.58 3.39
C ASN A 162 7.63 6.26 4.15
N ASN A 163 7.13 5.14 3.60
CA ASN A 163 7.33 3.81 4.18
C ASN A 163 8.81 3.45 4.30
N THR A 164 9.64 3.84 3.33
CA THR A 164 11.09 3.63 3.38
C THR A 164 11.67 4.21 4.67
N TRP A 165 11.36 5.45 4.94
CA TRP A 165 11.90 6.17 6.10
C TRP A 165 11.23 5.76 7.41
N ALA A 166 9.94 5.44 7.41
CA ALA A 166 9.25 4.92 8.59
C ALA A 166 9.85 3.57 9.02
N ARG A 167 10.12 2.68 8.07
CA ARG A 167 10.75 1.37 8.31
C ARG A 167 12.18 1.52 8.80
N SER A 168 13.00 2.32 8.13
CA SER A 168 14.37 2.60 8.54
C SER A 168 14.42 3.20 9.95
N LYS A 169 13.68 4.28 10.22
CA LYS A 169 13.63 4.92 11.54
C LYS A 169 13.15 3.96 12.64
N GLY A 170 12.13 3.16 12.38
CA GLY A 170 11.63 2.15 13.32
C GLY A 170 12.70 1.11 13.66
N PHE A 171 13.41 0.60 12.66
CA PHE A 171 14.51 -0.34 12.82
C PHE A 171 15.67 0.28 13.61
N HIS A 172 16.14 1.46 13.21
CA HIS A 172 17.25 2.18 13.86
C HIS A 172 16.92 2.61 15.29
N SER A 173 15.64 2.90 15.61
CA SER A 173 15.25 3.21 17.00
C SER A 173 15.59 2.08 17.98
N VAL A 174 15.81 0.87 17.47
CA VAL A 174 16.20 -0.30 18.26
C VAL A 174 17.68 -0.62 18.11
N VAL A 175 18.16 -0.81 16.89
CA VAL A 175 19.51 -1.36 16.66
C VAL A 175 20.62 -0.39 17.08
N ASP A 176 20.39 0.90 16.99
CA ASP A 176 21.37 1.94 17.36
C ASP A 176 21.64 2.00 18.87
N ASN A 177 20.81 1.34 19.69
CA ASN A 177 21.08 1.21 21.13
C ASN A 177 22.13 0.14 21.45
N TYR A 178 22.62 -0.59 20.45
CA TYR A 178 23.60 -1.67 20.62
C TYR A 178 24.92 -1.35 19.92
N PRO A 179 25.92 -0.79 20.60
CA PRO A 179 27.14 -0.28 19.99
C PRO A 179 28.00 -1.35 19.29
N ASN A 180 27.74 -2.62 19.56
CA ASN A 180 28.41 -3.74 18.90
C ASN A 180 27.70 -4.23 17.62
N LEU A 181 26.50 -3.69 17.30
CA LEU A 181 25.88 -3.82 15.99
C LEU A 181 26.35 -2.66 15.11
N LYS A 182 27.03 -2.96 14.03
CA LYS A 182 27.63 -1.95 13.16
C LYS A 182 27.03 -2.00 11.77
N MET A 183 26.35 -0.94 11.35
CA MET A 183 25.94 -0.79 9.96
C MET A 183 27.18 -0.55 9.10
N VAL A 184 27.46 -1.46 8.16
CA VAL A 184 28.62 -1.37 7.26
C VAL A 184 28.26 -0.81 5.90
N ALA A 185 26.98 -0.90 5.50
CA ALA A 185 26.47 -0.31 4.27
C ALA A 185 24.96 -0.04 4.39
N GLN A 186 24.52 1.02 3.72
CA GLN A 186 23.12 1.35 3.50
C GLN A 186 22.97 1.81 2.04
N GLN A 187 22.04 1.20 1.29
CA GLN A 187 21.80 1.57 -0.10
C GLN A 187 20.34 1.31 -0.48
N SER A 188 19.77 2.17 -1.36
CA SER A 188 18.43 1.95 -1.90
C SER A 188 18.45 0.91 -3.03
N ALA A 189 17.44 0.05 -3.04
CA ALA A 189 17.10 -0.82 -4.16
C ALA A 189 15.64 -0.67 -4.62
N ASP A 190 15.00 0.46 -4.28
CA ASP A 190 13.71 0.94 -4.79
C ASP A 190 12.55 -0.06 -4.70
N PHE A 191 12.56 -0.93 -3.66
CA PHE A 191 11.63 -2.05 -3.48
C PHE A 191 11.68 -3.11 -4.59
N ASP A 192 12.74 -3.12 -5.42
CA ASP A 192 12.92 -4.03 -6.54
C ASP A 192 13.86 -5.19 -6.17
N ARG A 193 13.46 -6.42 -6.54
CA ARG A 193 14.20 -7.65 -6.25
C ARG A 193 15.54 -7.72 -6.99
N ASN A 194 15.55 -7.41 -8.29
CA ASN A 194 16.74 -7.53 -9.13
C ASN A 194 17.76 -6.47 -8.74
N LYS A 195 17.30 -5.24 -8.49
CA LYS A 195 18.15 -4.17 -7.99
C LYS A 195 18.75 -4.51 -6.63
N ALA A 196 17.99 -5.14 -5.73
CA ALA A 196 18.51 -5.59 -4.44
C ALA A 196 19.54 -6.71 -4.56
N LEU A 197 19.41 -7.61 -5.55
CA LEU A 197 20.44 -8.58 -5.90
C LEU A 197 21.74 -7.88 -6.28
N GLU A 198 21.72 -6.96 -7.25
CA GLU A 198 22.88 -6.22 -7.74
C GLU A 198 23.54 -5.37 -6.62
N VAL A 199 22.73 -4.68 -5.85
CA VAL A 199 23.18 -3.87 -4.70
C VAL A 199 23.88 -4.76 -3.66
N MET A 200 23.29 -5.90 -3.33
CA MET A 200 23.87 -6.79 -2.33
C MET A 200 25.15 -7.48 -2.84
N GLU A 201 25.25 -7.83 -4.12
CA GLU A 201 26.48 -8.33 -4.73
C GLU A 201 27.60 -7.30 -4.62
N SER A 202 27.31 -6.04 -4.93
CA SER A 202 28.28 -4.93 -4.80
C SER A 202 28.73 -4.73 -3.34
N ILE A 203 27.78 -4.77 -2.40
CA ILE A 203 28.07 -4.65 -0.97
C ILE A 203 28.95 -5.81 -0.48
N LEU A 204 28.70 -7.04 -0.92
CA LEU A 204 29.49 -8.21 -0.53
C LEU A 204 30.94 -8.15 -1.02
N GLN A 205 31.21 -7.48 -2.15
CA GLN A 205 32.57 -7.25 -2.64
C GLN A 205 33.32 -6.27 -1.71
N ALA A 206 32.67 -5.21 -1.25
CA ALA A 206 33.28 -4.21 -0.39
C ALA A 206 33.32 -4.64 1.10
N HIS A 207 32.31 -5.37 1.55
CA HIS A 207 32.09 -5.79 2.94
C HIS A 207 31.82 -7.29 3.01
N PRO A 208 32.84 -8.15 2.92
CA PRO A 208 32.64 -9.60 2.88
C PRO A 208 32.16 -10.20 4.21
N ASN A 209 32.31 -9.49 5.33
CA ASN A 209 31.96 -9.95 6.66
C ASN A 209 30.70 -9.26 7.15
N ILE A 210 29.55 -9.87 6.86
CA ILE A 210 28.22 -9.41 7.21
C ILE A 210 27.52 -10.52 7.99
N ASP A 211 26.79 -10.16 9.05
CA ASP A 211 26.06 -11.07 9.92
C ASP A 211 24.54 -10.99 9.74
N GLY A 212 24.04 -9.80 9.31
CA GLY A 212 22.64 -9.57 9.07
C GLY A 212 22.34 -8.56 7.94
N VAL A 213 21.18 -8.69 7.32
CA VAL A 213 20.66 -7.75 6.32
C VAL A 213 19.20 -7.44 6.69
N PHE A 214 18.88 -6.16 6.86
CA PHE A 214 17.52 -5.69 6.93
C PHE A 214 17.15 -5.07 5.58
N CYS A 215 16.08 -5.55 4.98
CA CYS A 215 15.53 -5.05 3.73
C CYS A 215 14.19 -4.36 4.00
N GLY A 216 14.00 -3.19 3.42
CA GLY A 216 12.77 -2.42 3.57
C GLY A 216 11.52 -3.12 3.01
N ASN A 217 11.70 -4.19 2.19
CA ASN A 217 10.61 -5.10 1.82
C ASN A 217 11.08 -6.52 1.50
N ASP A 218 10.12 -7.43 1.31
CA ASP A 218 10.35 -8.85 1.05
C ASP A 218 10.93 -9.12 -0.35
N ALA A 219 10.54 -8.37 -1.35
CA ALA A 219 11.11 -8.50 -2.69
C ALA A 219 12.64 -8.26 -2.65
N MET A 220 13.07 -7.20 -1.95
CA MET A 220 14.50 -6.93 -1.73
C MET A 220 15.17 -7.97 -0.84
N ALA A 221 14.47 -8.50 0.18
CA ALA A 221 15.01 -9.57 1.03
C ALA A 221 15.32 -10.84 0.22
N MET A 222 14.47 -11.18 -0.73
CA MET A 222 14.71 -12.31 -1.63
C MET A 222 15.85 -12.05 -2.61
N GLY A 223 16.01 -10.82 -3.12
CA GLY A 223 17.14 -10.41 -3.95
C GLY A 223 18.47 -10.49 -3.17
N ALA A 224 18.50 -9.93 -1.97
CA ALA A 224 19.66 -10.00 -1.07
C ALA A 224 20.01 -11.46 -0.69
N TYR A 225 19.01 -12.29 -0.38
CA TYR A 225 19.23 -13.71 -0.13
C TYR A 225 19.88 -14.42 -1.35
N GLN A 226 19.42 -14.11 -2.55
CA GLN A 226 19.97 -14.69 -3.79
C GLN A 226 21.45 -14.31 -3.98
N ALA A 227 21.85 -13.05 -3.73
CA ALA A 227 23.24 -12.60 -3.75
C ALA A 227 24.09 -13.36 -2.70
N LEU A 228 23.55 -13.49 -1.48
CA LEU A 228 24.21 -14.26 -0.41
C LEU A 228 24.37 -15.73 -0.77
N ALA A 229 23.39 -16.33 -1.42
CA ALA A 229 23.48 -17.73 -1.88
C ALA A 229 24.55 -17.89 -2.96
N GLY A 230 24.60 -16.99 -3.95
CA GLY A 230 25.66 -16.97 -4.98
C GLY A 230 27.07 -16.83 -4.39
N ALA A 231 27.21 -16.07 -3.29
CA ALA A 231 28.47 -15.89 -2.57
C ALA A 231 28.77 -17.00 -1.53
N GLY A 232 27.93 -18.04 -1.40
CA GLY A 232 28.08 -19.10 -0.41
C GLY A 232 27.90 -18.67 1.05
N LYS A 233 27.14 -17.56 1.29
CA LYS A 233 26.96 -16.95 2.61
C LYS A 233 25.55 -17.08 3.18
N ALA A 234 24.59 -17.63 2.42
CA ALA A 234 23.18 -17.70 2.79
C ALA A 234 22.90 -18.38 4.15
N ASN A 235 23.71 -19.37 4.52
CA ASN A 235 23.56 -20.10 5.80
C ASN A 235 24.19 -19.35 7.01
N LYS A 236 24.91 -18.25 6.77
CA LYS A 236 25.65 -17.50 7.80
C LYS A 236 25.00 -16.16 8.09
N VAL A 237 24.41 -15.51 7.09
CA VAL A 237 23.84 -14.17 7.17
C VAL A 237 22.34 -14.27 7.40
N LYS A 238 21.85 -13.57 8.41
CA LYS A 238 20.42 -13.49 8.72
C LYS A 238 19.75 -12.43 7.85
N VAL A 239 18.66 -12.80 7.15
CA VAL A 239 17.92 -11.88 6.25
C VAL A 239 16.55 -11.57 6.83
N PHE A 240 16.20 -10.29 6.84
CA PHE A 240 14.92 -9.78 7.35
C PHE A 240 14.25 -8.94 6.28
N GLY A 241 12.94 -9.09 6.16
CA GLY A 241 12.11 -8.39 5.19
C GLY A 241 10.95 -7.63 5.84
N PHE A 242 10.03 -7.20 4.98
CA PHE A 242 8.80 -6.53 5.34
C PHE A 242 7.79 -6.76 4.20
N ASP A 243 6.54 -7.03 4.46
CA ASP A 243 5.34 -7.18 3.62
C ASP A 243 4.55 -8.47 3.94
N GLY A 244 5.21 -9.61 4.14
CA GLY A 244 4.55 -10.92 4.27
C GLY A 244 4.25 -11.59 2.93
N ALA A 245 5.14 -11.45 1.94
CA ALA A 245 4.99 -12.03 0.62
C ALA A 245 5.01 -13.57 0.64
N ASP A 246 4.34 -14.22 -0.32
CA ASP A 246 4.15 -15.67 -0.37
C ASP A 246 5.48 -16.45 -0.39
N ASP A 247 6.41 -16.01 -1.22
CA ASP A 247 7.73 -16.62 -1.33
C ASP A 247 8.60 -16.40 -0.09
N VAL A 248 8.40 -15.28 0.63
CA VAL A 248 9.08 -15.04 1.91
C VAL A 248 8.46 -15.88 3.03
N ILE A 249 7.14 -16.06 3.07
CA ILE A 249 6.49 -17.00 3.98
C ILE A 249 7.11 -18.41 3.83
N THR A 250 7.21 -18.90 2.59
CA THR A 250 7.87 -20.18 2.28
C THR A 250 9.34 -20.18 2.65
N SER A 251 10.04 -19.06 2.46
CA SER A 251 11.46 -18.91 2.79
C SER A 251 11.73 -18.88 4.28
N ILE A 252 10.83 -18.33 5.10
CA ILE A 252 10.90 -18.38 6.56
C ILE A 252 10.71 -19.82 7.04
N GLN A 253 9.74 -20.56 6.50
CA GLN A 253 9.52 -21.98 6.84
C GLN A 253 10.76 -22.82 6.57
N SER A 254 11.45 -22.58 5.46
CA SER A 254 12.68 -23.28 5.07
C SER A 254 13.96 -22.71 5.71
N GLY A 255 13.86 -21.65 6.52
CA GLY A 255 15.00 -21.02 7.21
C GLY A 255 15.92 -20.18 6.32
N LYS A 256 15.48 -19.82 5.12
CA LYS A 256 16.22 -18.96 4.18
C LYS A 256 16.12 -17.48 4.55
N VAL A 257 14.94 -17.03 4.96
CA VAL A 257 14.69 -15.71 5.54
C VAL A 257 14.38 -15.89 7.01
N THR A 258 14.82 -14.97 7.85
CA THR A 258 14.71 -15.09 9.31
C THR A 258 13.36 -14.62 9.83
N ALA A 259 12.88 -13.48 9.31
CA ALA A 259 11.58 -12.90 9.69
C ALA A 259 11.14 -11.85 8.68
N THR A 260 9.85 -11.51 8.72
CA THR A 260 9.27 -10.37 8.00
C THR A 260 8.27 -9.61 8.87
N GLY A 261 8.09 -8.32 8.60
CA GLY A 261 6.99 -7.51 9.10
C GLY A 261 5.76 -7.71 8.22
N MET A 262 4.78 -8.49 8.67
CA MET A 262 3.56 -8.78 7.91
C MET A 262 2.65 -7.57 7.83
N GLN A 263 2.37 -7.11 6.65
CA GLN A 263 1.33 -6.12 6.35
C GLN A 263 0.00 -6.80 5.96
N PHE A 264 -1.09 -6.05 6.03
CA PHE A 264 -2.43 -6.55 5.72
C PHE A 264 -3.07 -5.72 4.57
N PRO A 265 -2.60 -5.87 3.32
CA PRO A 265 -3.06 -5.09 2.17
C PRO A 265 -4.56 -5.23 1.92
N LYS A 266 -5.13 -6.41 2.12
CA LYS A 266 -6.58 -6.64 2.00
C LYS A 266 -7.37 -5.77 2.97
N VAL A 267 -6.92 -5.64 4.22
CA VAL A 267 -7.58 -4.80 5.24
C VAL A 267 -7.56 -3.33 4.81
N MET A 268 -6.42 -2.83 4.31
CA MET A 268 -6.30 -1.46 3.82
C MET A 268 -7.20 -1.21 2.61
N ALA A 269 -7.16 -2.10 1.63
CA ALA A 269 -7.94 -2.01 0.40
C ALA A 269 -9.45 -2.05 0.64
N GLU A 270 -9.91 -3.01 1.44
CA GLU A 270 -11.34 -3.15 1.78
C GLU A 270 -11.84 -1.95 2.58
N LYS A 271 -11.05 -1.44 3.52
CA LYS A 271 -11.39 -0.25 4.32
C LYS A 271 -11.49 1.00 3.42
N ALA A 272 -10.54 1.20 2.49
CA ALA A 272 -10.59 2.31 1.54
C ALA A 272 -11.85 2.27 0.66
N ALA A 273 -12.20 1.09 0.13
CA ALA A 273 -13.41 0.91 -0.67
C ALA A 273 -14.70 1.16 0.14
N VAL A 274 -14.74 0.70 1.39
CA VAL A 274 -15.88 0.96 2.31
C VAL A 274 -15.99 2.46 2.61
N PHE A 275 -14.89 3.13 2.91
CA PHE A 275 -14.88 4.57 3.18
C PHE A 275 -15.32 5.38 1.97
N ALA A 276 -14.91 4.97 0.76
CA ALA A 276 -15.38 5.59 -0.48
C ALA A 276 -16.90 5.44 -0.65
N ASP A 277 -17.45 4.25 -0.41
CA ASP A 277 -18.90 3.99 -0.45
C ASP A 277 -19.65 4.81 0.61
N GLU A 278 -19.15 4.87 1.85
CA GLU A 278 -19.73 5.69 2.92
C GLU A 278 -19.73 7.19 2.58
N TYR A 279 -18.62 7.67 1.99
CA TYR A 279 -18.53 9.07 1.53
C TYR A 279 -19.58 9.37 0.46
N LEU A 280 -19.71 8.51 -0.53
CA LEU A 280 -20.69 8.65 -1.61
C LEU A 280 -22.13 8.55 -1.12
N LYS A 281 -22.36 7.90 0.02
CA LYS A 281 -23.64 7.86 0.75
C LYS A 281 -23.87 9.04 1.71
N GLY A 282 -22.93 9.98 1.80
CA GLY A 282 -23.10 11.24 2.53
C GLY A 282 -22.28 11.40 3.79
N LYS A 283 -21.52 10.40 4.25
CA LYS A 283 -20.60 10.53 5.38
C LYS A 283 -19.45 11.50 5.02
N ARG A 284 -19.05 12.34 5.98
CA ARG A 284 -17.99 13.33 5.80
C ARG A 284 -16.93 13.30 6.90
N ASP A 285 -17.22 12.65 8.02
CA ASP A 285 -16.30 12.54 9.15
C ASP A 285 -15.39 11.30 8.95
N PHE A 286 -14.16 11.55 8.51
CA PHE A 286 -13.12 10.55 8.35
C PHE A 286 -11.83 11.05 9.01
N ALA A 287 -11.20 10.20 9.81
CA ALA A 287 -9.87 10.51 10.34
C ALA A 287 -8.86 10.64 9.17
N PRO A 288 -7.99 11.67 9.19
CA PRO A 288 -7.02 11.89 8.11
C PRO A 288 -6.10 10.72 7.85
N LYS A 289 -5.70 9.98 8.91
CA LYS A 289 -4.87 8.78 8.84
C LYS A 289 -5.46 7.65 9.68
N ILE A 290 -5.45 6.45 9.13
CA ILE A 290 -5.89 5.21 9.79
C ILE A 290 -4.74 4.22 9.77
N PRO A 291 -4.09 3.96 10.90
CA PRO A 291 -3.04 2.95 10.97
C PRO A 291 -3.63 1.54 10.93
N VAL A 292 -2.98 0.67 10.19
CA VAL A 292 -3.19 -0.79 10.19
C VAL A 292 -1.97 -1.43 10.80
N ALA A 293 -2.16 -2.21 11.85
CA ALA A 293 -1.06 -2.86 12.56
C ALA A 293 -0.24 -3.77 11.64
N VAL A 294 1.07 -3.83 11.89
CA VAL A 294 2.02 -4.75 11.26
C VAL A 294 2.43 -5.78 12.30
N GLU A 295 2.47 -7.05 11.92
CA GLU A 295 2.82 -8.13 12.83
C GLU A 295 4.15 -8.77 12.45
N LEU A 296 5.00 -9.07 13.43
CA LEU A 296 6.24 -9.79 13.20
C LEU A 296 5.94 -11.27 12.92
N VAL A 297 6.41 -11.77 11.77
CA VAL A 297 6.30 -13.17 11.39
C VAL A 297 7.68 -13.80 11.37
N THR A 298 7.80 -14.89 12.12
CA THR A 298 9.01 -15.68 12.33
C THR A 298 8.71 -17.16 12.14
N LYS A 299 9.72 -18.00 12.21
CA LYS A 299 9.54 -19.47 12.10
C LYS A 299 8.61 -20.03 13.17
N GLU A 300 8.58 -19.40 14.34
CA GLU A 300 7.81 -19.87 15.49
C GLU A 300 6.30 -19.65 15.32
N ASN A 301 5.87 -18.59 14.60
CA ASN A 301 4.46 -18.25 14.45
C ASN A 301 3.94 -18.31 13.00
N ILE A 302 4.78 -18.69 12.03
CA ILE A 302 4.43 -18.74 10.61
C ILE A 302 3.20 -19.62 10.32
N GLY A 303 2.88 -20.56 11.21
CA GLY A 303 1.73 -21.45 11.10
C GLY A 303 0.39 -20.71 11.02
N ASP A 304 0.30 -19.50 11.59
CA ASP A 304 -0.91 -18.68 11.66
C ASP A 304 -1.08 -17.76 10.43
N TYR A 305 -0.08 -17.72 9.54
CA TYR A 305 -0.03 -16.77 8.44
C TYR A 305 -0.04 -17.44 7.07
N ALA A 306 -0.62 -16.73 6.12
CA ALA A 306 -0.54 -16.97 4.69
C ALA A 306 0.04 -15.72 4.02
N ALA A 307 0.21 -15.72 2.69
CA ALA A 307 0.61 -14.53 1.96
C ALA A 307 -0.28 -13.33 2.30
N TYR A 308 0.34 -12.23 2.74
CA TYR A 308 -0.33 -10.96 3.02
C TYR A 308 -1.45 -11.01 4.05
N GLY A 309 -1.42 -11.96 5.01
CA GLY A 309 -2.46 -12.03 6.02
C GLY A 309 -2.40 -13.25 6.93
N LYS A 310 -3.40 -13.34 7.80
CA LYS A 310 -3.67 -14.53 8.63
C LYS A 310 -4.47 -15.56 7.85
N LYS A 311 -4.31 -16.84 8.22
CA LYS A 311 -5.12 -17.95 7.71
C LYS A 311 -6.54 -17.88 8.22
#